data_a63cbf64ba5671b22a64b00e6ada3999
#
_entry.id   a63cbf64ba5671b22a64b00e6ada3999
#
_cell.length_a   1.000
_cell.length_b   1.000
_cell.length_c   1.000
_cell.angle_alpha   90.00
_cell.angle_beta   90.00
_cell.angle_gamma   90.00
#
_symmetry.space_group_name_H-M   'P 1'
#
loop_
_entity.id
_entity.type
_entity.pdbx_description
1 polymer ?
#
loop_
_entity_poly.entity_id
_entity_poly.type
_entity_poly.pdbx_seq_one_letter_code
_entity_poly.pdbx_strand_id
1 'polypeptide(L)'
;MIPAPSEIAFDVREASYSYDSIAALQGVSLEIKRGERVALLGANGSGKSTLLRLLAGLSFPHTGGISFFGEPLNQSRLQAEEFFFAFRRRVGIVFQNPDVQLFNASVFDEVAFGPLQLGWPRDQIRRQVEETLQAMGIADLRNRAPHRLSGGEKKRVAIASVLVLDPEVLLLDEPVAALDPGSQTQISELLSSWEGGSRTVVMATHDLDALEDIADRCYVLDNGRVSGIGEPLAILHDVALLERSGLIHPHHHVHRAGTIKSHPHLHVEDIP
;
A
#
# COMPACT_ATOMS: atom_id res chain seq x y z
N MET A 1 -25.66 -19.92 13.04
CA MET A 1 -25.28 -18.61 13.59
C MET A 1 -24.09 -18.17 12.75
N ILE A 2 -24.25 -17.18 11.88
CA ILE A 2 -23.14 -16.61 11.10
C ILE A 2 -22.29 -15.86 12.13
N PRO A 3 -20.98 -16.17 12.29
CA PRO A 3 -20.13 -15.42 13.21
C PRO A 3 -20.16 -13.95 12.81
N ALA A 4 -20.17 -13.05 13.80
CA ALA A 4 -20.04 -11.62 13.54
C ALA A 4 -18.78 -11.39 12.69
N PRO A 5 -18.82 -10.48 11.70
CA PRO A 5 -17.64 -10.21 10.86
C PRO A 5 -16.48 -9.81 11.78
N SER A 6 -15.33 -10.46 11.61
CA SER A 6 -14.10 -10.14 12.36
C SER A 6 -13.79 -8.66 12.20
N GLU A 7 -13.57 -7.96 13.30
CA GLU A 7 -13.10 -6.57 13.29
C GLU A 7 -11.65 -6.46 12.76
N ILE A 8 -10.92 -7.60 12.70
CA ILE A 8 -9.56 -7.68 12.19
C ILE A 8 -9.61 -8.12 10.73
N ALA A 9 -9.12 -7.27 9.84
CA ALA A 9 -9.00 -7.56 8.42
C ALA A 9 -7.83 -8.51 8.15
N PHE A 10 -6.65 -8.23 8.73
CA PHE A 10 -5.52 -9.15 8.70
C PHE A 10 -4.93 -9.36 10.09
N ASP A 11 -4.64 -10.62 10.41
CA ASP A 11 -3.87 -11.03 11.59
C ASP A 11 -2.67 -11.83 11.09
N VAL A 12 -1.47 -11.29 11.30
CA VAL A 12 -0.17 -11.87 10.91
C VAL A 12 0.55 -12.31 12.18
N ARG A 13 0.92 -13.60 12.25
CA ARG A 13 1.55 -14.19 13.45
C ARG A 13 2.86 -14.85 13.09
N GLU A 14 3.97 -14.32 13.62
CA GLU A 14 5.32 -14.88 13.50
C GLU A 14 5.70 -15.23 12.05
N ALA A 15 5.22 -14.43 11.08
CA ALA A 15 5.40 -14.69 9.67
C ALA A 15 6.86 -14.48 9.27
N SER A 16 7.49 -15.53 8.71
CA SER A 16 8.83 -15.45 8.14
C SER A 16 8.79 -15.87 6.67
N TYR A 17 9.57 -15.16 5.86
CA TYR A 17 9.67 -15.40 4.42
C TYR A 17 11.07 -15.10 3.92
N SER A 18 11.57 -15.92 2.99
CA SER A 18 12.88 -15.75 2.36
C SER A 18 12.75 -15.90 0.84
N TYR A 19 13.51 -15.11 0.11
CA TYR A 19 13.79 -15.34 -1.31
C TYR A 19 15.10 -16.15 -1.37
N ASP A 20 15.03 -17.40 -1.80
CA ASP A 20 16.14 -18.34 -1.74
C ASP A 20 16.78 -18.36 -0.33
N SER A 21 18.00 -17.86 -0.19
CA SER A 21 18.72 -17.79 1.08
C SER A 21 18.64 -16.45 1.80
N ILE A 22 17.95 -15.44 1.21
CA ILE A 22 17.88 -14.09 1.76
C ILE A 22 16.59 -13.94 2.57
N ALA A 23 16.70 -13.78 3.88
CA ALA A 23 15.55 -13.54 4.74
C ALA A 23 14.98 -12.15 4.47
N ALA A 24 13.71 -12.10 4.01
CA ALA A 24 12.98 -10.86 3.75
C ALA A 24 12.05 -10.47 4.91
N LEU A 25 11.50 -11.47 5.62
CA LEU A 25 10.70 -11.27 6.83
C LEU A 25 11.12 -12.30 7.89
N GLN A 26 11.17 -11.89 9.16
CA GLN A 26 11.71 -12.67 10.25
C GLN A 26 10.80 -12.56 11.49
N GLY A 27 9.77 -13.40 11.59
CA GLY A 27 8.85 -13.44 12.72
C GLY A 27 7.99 -12.18 12.85
N VAL A 28 7.49 -11.66 11.72
CA VAL A 28 6.62 -10.48 11.72
C VAL A 28 5.26 -10.83 12.31
N SER A 29 4.83 -10.02 13.29
CA SER A 29 3.49 -10.10 13.87
C SER A 29 2.85 -8.71 13.84
N LEU A 30 1.63 -8.61 13.31
CA LEU A 30 0.84 -7.39 13.26
C LEU A 30 -0.66 -7.68 13.06
N GLU A 31 -1.48 -6.75 13.49
CA GLU A 31 -2.93 -6.78 13.27
C GLU A 31 -3.36 -5.53 12.52
N ILE A 32 -4.23 -5.69 11.53
CA ILE A 32 -4.83 -4.61 10.76
C ILE A 32 -6.34 -4.68 10.96
N LYS A 33 -6.93 -3.63 11.52
CA LYS A 33 -8.37 -3.59 11.76
C LYS A 33 -9.13 -3.23 10.49
N ARG A 34 -10.40 -3.63 10.45
CA ARG A 34 -11.31 -3.23 9.38
C ARG A 34 -11.48 -1.70 9.37
N GLY A 35 -11.39 -1.09 8.19
CA GLY A 35 -11.51 0.36 8.02
C GLY A 35 -10.30 1.16 8.46
N GLU A 36 -9.23 0.52 8.92
CA GLU A 36 -7.99 1.18 9.36
C GLU A 36 -7.08 1.48 8.18
N ARG A 37 -6.44 2.65 8.20
CA ARG A 37 -5.37 3.03 7.27
C ARG A 37 -4.02 2.80 7.96
N VAL A 38 -3.28 1.81 7.48
CA VAL A 38 -2.00 1.38 8.07
C VAL A 38 -0.85 1.74 7.14
N ALA A 39 0.17 2.42 7.66
CA ALA A 39 1.44 2.63 6.97
C ALA A 39 2.49 1.61 7.43
N LEU A 40 3.08 0.91 6.48
CA LEU A 40 4.28 0.09 6.64
C LEU A 40 5.49 0.95 6.28
N LEU A 41 6.23 1.40 7.29
CA LEU A 41 7.39 2.27 7.14
C LEU A 41 8.69 1.47 7.17
N GLY A 42 9.75 2.00 6.58
CA GLY A 42 11.09 1.41 6.63
C GLY A 42 11.90 1.72 5.38
N ALA A 43 13.21 1.59 5.48
CA ALA A 43 14.11 1.78 4.36
C ALA A 43 13.86 0.78 3.22
N ASN A 44 14.46 1.02 2.05
CA ASN A 44 14.43 0.06 0.95
C ASN A 44 15.05 -1.27 1.37
N GLY A 45 14.38 -2.38 1.07
CA GLY A 45 14.81 -3.70 1.48
C GLY A 45 14.39 -4.12 2.90
N SER A 46 13.67 -3.30 3.66
CA SER A 46 13.19 -3.66 5.02
C SER A 46 12.11 -4.74 5.07
N GLY A 47 11.54 -5.14 3.93
CA GLY A 47 10.53 -6.21 3.83
C GLY A 47 9.10 -5.73 3.54
N LYS A 48 8.82 -4.42 3.40
CA LYS A 48 7.48 -3.85 3.17
C LYS A 48 6.74 -4.48 1.99
N SER A 49 7.34 -4.45 0.80
CA SER A 49 6.73 -5.03 -0.42
C SER A 49 6.54 -6.54 -0.31
N THR A 50 7.43 -7.23 0.41
CA THR A 50 7.28 -8.66 0.69
C THR A 50 6.05 -8.91 1.56
N LEU A 51 5.89 -8.12 2.63
CA LEU A 51 4.71 -8.22 3.50
C LEU A 51 3.42 -7.93 2.73
N LEU A 52 3.38 -6.88 1.89
CA LEU A 52 2.22 -6.61 1.02
C LEU A 52 1.90 -7.79 0.09
N ARG A 53 2.92 -8.44 -0.48
CA ARG A 53 2.72 -9.65 -1.32
C ARG A 53 2.12 -10.81 -0.53
N LEU A 54 2.53 -11.00 0.74
CA LEU A 54 1.94 -12.02 1.60
C LEU A 54 0.48 -11.69 1.90
N LEU A 55 0.16 -10.43 2.26
CA LEU A 55 -1.20 -9.96 2.51
C LEU A 55 -2.08 -10.08 1.25
N ALA A 56 -1.51 -9.86 0.06
CA ALA A 56 -2.18 -10.05 -1.22
C ALA A 56 -2.36 -11.54 -1.61
N GLY A 57 -1.84 -12.51 -0.84
CA GLY A 57 -1.86 -13.92 -1.19
C GLY A 57 -1.11 -14.23 -2.49
N LEU A 58 -0.08 -13.45 -2.83
CA LEU A 58 0.82 -13.68 -3.96
C LEU A 58 2.02 -14.54 -3.57
N SER A 59 2.30 -14.60 -2.28
CA SER A 59 3.29 -15.48 -1.65
C SER A 59 2.77 -15.89 -0.27
N PHE A 60 3.36 -16.90 0.34
CA PHE A 60 2.94 -17.40 1.64
C PHE A 60 4.14 -17.52 2.58
N PRO A 61 3.98 -17.26 3.89
CA PRO A 61 5.07 -17.36 4.84
C PRO A 61 5.58 -18.81 4.92
N HIS A 62 6.89 -18.99 5.12
CA HIS A 62 7.49 -20.31 5.33
C HIS A 62 7.21 -20.82 6.76
N THR A 63 7.14 -19.90 7.73
CA THR A 63 6.75 -20.17 9.12
C THR A 63 5.80 -19.09 9.61
N GLY A 64 5.03 -19.39 10.65
CA GLY A 64 3.96 -18.51 11.10
C GLY A 64 2.70 -18.63 10.25
N GLY A 65 1.86 -17.60 10.25
CA GLY A 65 0.61 -17.64 9.52
C GLY A 65 -0.02 -16.27 9.31
N ILE A 66 -0.97 -16.22 8.38
CA ILE A 66 -1.80 -15.04 8.11
C ILE A 66 -3.24 -15.47 8.07
N SER A 67 -4.11 -14.70 8.70
CA SER A 67 -5.55 -14.83 8.51
C SER A 67 -6.14 -13.54 7.92
N PHE A 68 -7.19 -13.72 7.12
CA PHE A 68 -7.97 -12.66 6.49
C PHE A 68 -9.42 -12.75 6.97
N PHE A 69 -9.87 -11.76 7.71
CA PHE A 69 -11.17 -11.75 8.41
C PHE A 69 -11.44 -13.05 9.21
N GLY A 70 -10.40 -13.53 9.90
CA GLY A 70 -10.47 -14.75 10.71
C GLY A 70 -10.29 -16.06 9.95
N GLU A 71 -10.28 -16.05 8.60
CA GLU A 71 -10.06 -17.23 7.76
C GLU A 71 -8.55 -17.36 7.41
N PRO A 72 -7.95 -18.56 7.50
CA PRO A 72 -6.55 -18.76 7.14
C PRO A 72 -6.28 -18.37 5.68
N LEU A 73 -5.27 -17.53 5.45
CA LEU A 73 -4.79 -17.16 4.13
C LEU A 73 -3.52 -17.95 3.82
N ASN A 74 -3.66 -19.02 3.06
CA ASN A 74 -2.56 -19.89 2.67
C ASN A 74 -2.77 -20.47 1.25
N GLN A 75 -1.72 -21.10 0.73
CA GLN A 75 -1.73 -21.65 -0.64
C GLN A 75 -2.87 -22.63 -0.87
N SER A 76 -3.10 -23.54 0.06
CA SER A 76 -4.15 -24.57 -0.06
C SER A 76 -5.56 -23.95 -0.15
N ARG A 77 -5.84 -22.93 0.66
CA ARG A 77 -7.13 -22.22 0.62
C ARG A 77 -7.32 -21.45 -0.69
N LEU A 78 -6.26 -20.80 -1.21
CA LEU A 78 -6.34 -20.08 -2.49
C LEU A 78 -6.38 -21.00 -3.72
N GLN A 79 -6.14 -22.29 -3.58
CA GLN A 79 -6.40 -23.29 -4.66
C GLN A 79 -7.90 -23.59 -4.80
N ALA A 80 -8.70 -23.35 -3.77
CA ALA A 80 -10.14 -23.50 -3.87
C ALA A 80 -10.73 -22.30 -4.63
N GLU A 81 -11.33 -22.55 -5.79
CA GLU A 81 -11.81 -21.54 -6.74
C GLU A 81 -12.76 -20.53 -6.08
N GLU A 82 -13.71 -20.99 -5.27
CA GLU A 82 -14.66 -20.15 -4.56
C GLU A 82 -13.95 -19.16 -3.63
N PHE A 83 -12.98 -19.62 -2.82
CA PHE A 83 -12.22 -18.76 -1.93
C PHE A 83 -11.31 -17.81 -2.70
N PHE A 84 -10.69 -18.28 -3.79
CA PHE A 84 -9.84 -17.46 -4.66
C PHE A 84 -10.59 -16.25 -5.20
N PHE A 85 -11.74 -16.46 -5.84
CA PHE A 85 -12.52 -15.36 -6.40
C PHE A 85 -13.09 -14.44 -5.31
N ALA A 86 -13.57 -15.01 -4.19
CA ALA A 86 -14.04 -14.23 -3.06
C ALA A 86 -12.93 -13.33 -2.48
N PHE A 87 -11.72 -13.87 -2.31
CA PHE A 87 -10.56 -13.12 -1.83
C PHE A 87 -10.14 -12.01 -2.81
N ARG A 88 -10.01 -12.34 -4.12
CA ARG A 88 -9.60 -11.38 -5.17
C ARG A 88 -10.58 -10.22 -5.37
N ARG A 89 -11.86 -10.41 -5.09
CA ARG A 89 -12.86 -9.34 -5.09
C ARG A 89 -12.71 -8.38 -3.91
N ARG A 90 -12.22 -8.88 -2.78
CA ARG A 90 -12.14 -8.12 -1.52
C ARG A 90 -10.79 -7.46 -1.30
N VAL A 91 -9.73 -7.97 -1.91
CA VAL A 91 -8.35 -7.47 -1.73
C VAL A 91 -7.79 -7.01 -3.07
N GLY A 92 -7.53 -5.72 -3.17
CA GLY A 92 -6.83 -5.11 -4.31
C GLY A 92 -5.39 -4.78 -3.96
N ILE A 93 -4.48 -4.90 -4.94
CA ILE A 93 -3.08 -4.48 -4.79
C ILE A 93 -2.66 -3.59 -5.94
N VAL A 94 -1.94 -2.52 -5.62
CA VAL A 94 -1.28 -1.62 -6.58
C VAL A 94 0.21 -1.71 -6.36
N PHE A 95 0.94 -2.11 -7.40
CA PHE A 95 2.39 -2.26 -7.33
C PHE A 95 3.14 -0.93 -7.43
N GLN A 96 4.35 -0.89 -6.89
CA GLN A 96 5.23 0.27 -6.94
C GLN A 96 5.44 0.77 -8.37
N ASN A 97 5.84 -0.14 -9.28
CA ASN A 97 5.98 0.17 -10.70
C ASN A 97 4.66 -0.12 -11.44
N PRO A 98 3.94 0.89 -11.96
CA PRO A 98 2.71 0.66 -12.71
C PRO A 98 2.92 -0.09 -14.04
N ASP A 99 4.12 -0.06 -14.64
CA ASP A 99 4.39 -0.75 -15.90
C ASP A 99 4.31 -2.28 -15.80
N VAL A 100 4.45 -2.86 -14.59
CA VAL A 100 4.24 -4.30 -14.40
C VAL A 100 2.76 -4.67 -14.22
N GLN A 101 1.90 -3.69 -14.03
CA GLN A 101 0.46 -3.88 -13.82
C GLN A 101 -0.35 -3.55 -15.09
N LEU A 102 0.07 -2.54 -15.87
CA LEU A 102 -0.64 -2.01 -17.02
C LEU A 102 -0.20 -2.70 -18.32
N PHE A 103 -1.09 -3.44 -18.97
CA PHE A 103 -0.76 -4.25 -20.15
C PHE A 103 -1.81 -4.21 -21.27
N ASN A 104 -2.97 -3.57 -21.04
CA ASN A 104 -4.04 -3.48 -22.02
C ASN A 104 -3.81 -2.40 -23.07
N ALA A 105 -4.63 -2.39 -24.14
CA ALA A 105 -4.46 -1.50 -25.28
C ALA A 105 -4.87 -0.04 -24.98
N SER A 106 -5.81 0.15 -24.05
CA SER A 106 -6.31 1.47 -23.63
C SER A 106 -6.52 1.54 -22.13
N VAL A 107 -6.60 2.75 -21.59
CA VAL A 107 -6.95 3.00 -20.19
C VAL A 107 -8.32 2.42 -19.86
N PHE A 108 -9.29 2.53 -20.77
CA PHE A 108 -10.60 1.92 -20.56
C PHE A 108 -10.49 0.39 -20.42
N ASP A 109 -9.78 -0.26 -21.31
CA ASP A 109 -9.60 -1.73 -21.28
C ASP A 109 -8.85 -2.17 -20.02
N GLU A 110 -7.88 -1.35 -19.56
CA GLU A 110 -7.12 -1.62 -18.34
C GLU A 110 -8.03 -1.61 -17.12
N VAL A 111 -8.87 -0.60 -16.97
CA VAL A 111 -9.79 -0.52 -15.82
C VAL A 111 -10.93 -1.53 -15.94
N ALA A 112 -11.37 -1.85 -17.17
CA ALA A 112 -12.41 -2.86 -17.41
C ALA A 112 -11.93 -4.30 -17.18
N PHE A 113 -10.63 -4.56 -17.15
CA PHE A 113 -10.07 -5.91 -17.12
C PHE A 113 -10.54 -6.73 -15.91
N GLY A 114 -10.42 -6.18 -14.71
CA GLY A 114 -10.84 -6.86 -13.47
C GLY A 114 -12.34 -7.24 -13.48
N PRO A 115 -13.26 -6.30 -13.73
CA PRO A 115 -14.68 -6.60 -13.86
C PRO A 115 -15.00 -7.64 -14.95
N LEU A 116 -14.30 -7.61 -16.09
CA LEU A 116 -14.45 -8.61 -17.14
C LEU A 116 -14.07 -10.02 -16.65
N GLN A 117 -12.94 -10.15 -15.95
CA GLN A 117 -12.50 -11.43 -15.37
C GLN A 117 -13.47 -11.98 -14.32
N LEU A 118 -14.16 -11.08 -13.61
CA LEU A 118 -15.18 -11.45 -12.64
C LEU A 118 -16.57 -11.70 -13.27
N GLY A 119 -16.69 -11.63 -14.61
CA GLY A 119 -17.91 -11.94 -15.34
C GLY A 119 -19.03 -10.91 -15.16
N TRP A 120 -18.70 -9.64 -14.88
CA TRP A 120 -19.71 -8.59 -14.73
C TRP A 120 -20.46 -8.32 -16.05
N PRO A 121 -21.75 -7.90 -16.00
CA PRO A 121 -22.49 -7.48 -17.19
C PRO A 121 -21.82 -6.28 -17.86
N ARG A 122 -21.79 -6.28 -19.21
CA ARG A 122 -21.12 -5.23 -20.00
C ARG A 122 -21.56 -3.82 -19.70
N ASP A 123 -22.85 -3.62 -19.47
CA ASP A 123 -23.40 -2.28 -19.17
C ASP A 123 -22.97 -1.81 -17.75
N GLN A 124 -22.86 -2.73 -16.81
CA GLN A 124 -22.33 -2.44 -15.49
C GLN A 124 -20.84 -2.07 -15.57
N ILE A 125 -20.04 -2.83 -16.33
CA ILE A 125 -18.62 -2.55 -16.55
C ILE A 125 -18.44 -1.14 -17.11
N ARG A 126 -19.16 -0.82 -18.21
CA ARG A 126 -19.03 0.50 -18.84
C ARG A 126 -19.29 1.63 -17.84
N ARG A 127 -20.41 1.57 -17.12
CA ARG A 127 -20.79 2.57 -16.13
C ARG A 127 -19.74 2.70 -15.03
N GLN A 128 -19.35 1.57 -14.42
CA GLN A 128 -18.42 1.57 -13.30
C GLN A 128 -17.01 2.06 -13.71
N VAL A 129 -16.55 1.72 -14.91
CA VAL A 129 -15.28 2.22 -15.46
C VAL A 129 -15.35 3.73 -15.66
N GLU A 130 -16.43 4.25 -16.27
CA GLU A 130 -16.59 5.68 -16.51
C GLU A 130 -16.64 6.48 -15.20
N GLU A 131 -17.38 6.00 -14.19
CA GLU A 131 -17.43 6.58 -12.85
C GLU A 131 -16.05 6.58 -12.18
N THR A 132 -15.32 5.48 -12.28
CA THR A 132 -13.97 5.35 -11.70
C THR A 132 -12.97 6.28 -12.38
N LEU A 133 -12.99 6.37 -13.73
CA LEU A 133 -12.11 7.28 -14.47
C LEU A 133 -12.39 8.75 -14.14
N GLN A 134 -13.66 9.12 -13.94
CA GLN A 134 -14.03 10.46 -13.49
C GLN A 134 -13.54 10.75 -12.07
N ALA A 135 -13.77 9.84 -11.13
CA ALA A 135 -13.33 9.98 -9.75
C ALA A 135 -11.80 10.11 -9.64
N MET A 136 -11.05 9.44 -10.52
CA MET A 136 -9.58 9.51 -10.59
C MET A 136 -9.04 10.70 -11.40
N GLY A 137 -9.91 11.53 -12.00
CA GLY A 137 -9.50 12.65 -12.81
C GLY A 137 -8.73 12.28 -14.09
N ILE A 138 -9.05 11.11 -14.70
CA ILE A 138 -8.37 10.55 -15.87
C ILE A 138 -9.35 10.17 -17.01
N ALA A 139 -10.55 10.71 -16.99
CA ALA A 139 -11.59 10.41 -18.00
C ALA A 139 -11.16 10.80 -19.43
N ASP A 140 -10.37 11.86 -19.59
CA ASP A 140 -9.80 12.32 -20.85
C ASP A 140 -8.75 11.36 -21.42
N LEU A 141 -8.16 10.51 -20.58
CA LEU A 141 -7.16 9.52 -20.95
C LEU A 141 -7.77 8.19 -21.43
N ARG A 142 -9.10 8.03 -21.36
CA ARG A 142 -9.84 6.79 -21.59
C ARG A 142 -9.36 5.98 -22.79
N ASN A 143 -9.11 6.64 -23.92
CA ASN A 143 -8.72 5.99 -25.17
C ASN A 143 -7.21 5.96 -25.40
N ARG A 144 -6.40 6.48 -24.47
CA ARG A 144 -4.93 6.46 -24.58
C ARG A 144 -4.39 5.09 -24.21
N ALA A 145 -3.32 4.70 -24.87
CA ALA A 145 -2.57 3.51 -24.50
C ALA A 145 -1.70 3.78 -23.24
N PRO A 146 -1.68 2.88 -22.25
CA PRO A 146 -0.94 3.11 -21.00
C PRO A 146 0.53 3.49 -21.18
N HIS A 147 1.23 2.94 -22.19
CA HIS A 147 2.63 3.27 -22.47
C HIS A 147 2.88 4.72 -22.91
N ARG A 148 1.83 5.49 -23.24
CA ARG A 148 1.89 6.91 -23.65
C ARG A 148 1.58 7.87 -22.51
N LEU A 149 1.38 7.36 -21.31
CA LEU A 149 1.02 8.13 -20.13
C LEU A 149 2.28 8.56 -19.36
N SER A 150 2.19 9.71 -18.67
CA SER A 150 3.18 10.12 -17.67
C SER A 150 3.20 9.16 -16.47
N GLY A 151 4.21 9.22 -15.62
CA GLY A 151 4.31 8.38 -14.43
C GLY A 151 3.10 8.54 -13.49
N GLY A 152 2.68 9.78 -13.23
CA GLY A 152 1.51 10.08 -12.40
C GLY A 152 0.20 9.60 -13.02
N GLU A 153 0.01 9.77 -14.35
CA GLU A 153 -1.15 9.24 -15.06
C GLU A 153 -1.20 7.70 -14.99
N LYS A 154 -0.07 7.01 -15.22
CA LYS A 154 0.03 5.55 -15.09
C LYS A 154 -0.33 5.08 -13.69
N LYS A 155 0.15 5.77 -12.65
CA LYS A 155 -0.14 5.42 -11.26
C LYS A 155 -1.64 5.55 -10.97
N ARG A 156 -2.28 6.65 -11.41
CA ARG A 156 -3.74 6.82 -11.28
C ARG A 156 -4.53 5.76 -12.05
N VAL A 157 -4.10 5.37 -13.24
CA VAL A 157 -4.71 4.26 -13.98
C VAL A 157 -4.54 2.93 -13.24
N ALA A 158 -3.36 2.65 -12.69
CA ALA A 158 -3.11 1.46 -11.88
C ALA A 158 -3.99 1.41 -10.61
N ILE A 159 -4.19 2.55 -9.95
CA ILE A 159 -5.13 2.64 -8.82
C ILE A 159 -6.57 2.44 -9.30
N ALA A 160 -6.98 3.09 -10.40
CA ALA A 160 -8.31 2.96 -10.99
C ALA A 160 -8.66 1.52 -11.36
N SER A 161 -7.70 0.75 -11.94
CA SER A 161 -7.90 -0.64 -12.35
C SER A 161 -8.19 -1.59 -11.16
N VAL A 162 -7.85 -1.16 -9.96
CA VAL A 162 -8.15 -1.89 -8.72
C VAL A 162 -9.43 -1.33 -8.06
N LEU A 163 -9.57 -0.01 -7.98
CA LEU A 163 -10.71 0.65 -7.32
C LEU A 163 -12.04 0.39 -8.00
N VAL A 164 -12.05 0.12 -9.31
CA VAL A 164 -13.26 -0.23 -10.07
C VAL A 164 -14.01 -1.43 -9.49
N LEU A 165 -13.31 -2.32 -8.77
CA LEU A 165 -13.87 -3.49 -8.10
C LEU A 165 -14.43 -3.18 -6.71
N ASP A 166 -14.23 -1.97 -6.20
CA ASP A 166 -14.59 -1.53 -4.83
C ASP A 166 -14.12 -2.51 -3.75
N PRO A 167 -12.80 -2.78 -3.64
CA PRO A 167 -12.29 -3.76 -2.71
C PRO A 167 -12.45 -3.29 -1.25
N GLU A 168 -12.68 -4.24 -0.32
CA GLU A 168 -12.72 -3.96 1.12
C GLU A 168 -11.35 -3.60 1.69
N VAL A 169 -10.29 -4.16 1.08
CA VAL A 169 -8.90 -3.91 1.45
C VAL A 169 -8.11 -3.48 0.23
N LEU A 170 -7.38 -2.39 0.36
CA LEU A 170 -6.47 -1.87 -0.65
C LEU A 170 -5.03 -1.91 -0.14
N LEU A 171 -4.18 -2.61 -0.86
CA LEU A 171 -2.75 -2.71 -0.61
C LEU A 171 -2.01 -1.84 -1.62
N LEU A 172 -1.19 -0.90 -1.15
CA LEU A 172 -0.50 0.08 -1.98
C LEU A 172 1.01 -0.01 -1.73
N ASP A 173 1.78 -0.31 -2.76
CA ASP A 173 3.23 -0.33 -2.67
C ASP A 173 3.79 0.99 -3.24
N GLU A 174 4.34 1.84 -2.37
CA GLU A 174 4.91 3.15 -2.69
C GLU A 174 3.98 3.98 -3.62
N PRO A 175 2.76 4.35 -3.15
CA PRO A 175 1.75 4.95 -4.03
C PRO A 175 2.14 6.32 -4.58
N VAL A 176 2.95 7.09 -3.87
CA VAL A 176 3.37 8.45 -4.25
C VAL A 176 4.82 8.55 -4.70
N ALA A 177 5.61 7.47 -4.59
CA ALA A 177 7.03 7.50 -4.91
C ALA A 177 7.30 7.81 -6.39
N ALA A 178 8.36 8.58 -6.65
CA ALA A 178 8.83 8.97 -7.98
C ALA A 178 7.79 9.73 -8.83
N LEU A 179 6.84 10.39 -8.21
CA LEU A 179 5.87 11.26 -8.88
C LEU A 179 6.26 12.73 -8.75
N ASP A 180 5.77 13.54 -9.69
CA ASP A 180 5.84 14.99 -9.56
C ASP A 180 4.94 15.48 -8.41
N PRO A 181 5.22 16.66 -7.81
CA PRO A 181 4.49 17.15 -6.64
C PRO A 181 2.97 17.23 -6.85
N GLY A 182 2.51 17.64 -8.05
CA GLY A 182 1.07 17.73 -8.34
C GLY A 182 0.39 16.35 -8.32
N SER A 183 1.04 15.34 -8.90
CA SER A 183 0.55 13.95 -8.86
C SER A 183 0.60 13.36 -7.45
N GLN A 184 1.62 13.69 -6.65
CA GLN A 184 1.69 13.27 -5.24
C GLN A 184 0.50 13.83 -4.45
N THR A 185 0.26 15.15 -4.53
CA THR A 185 -0.88 15.80 -3.86
C THR A 185 -2.21 15.14 -4.21
N GLN A 186 -2.48 14.88 -5.51
CA GLN A 186 -3.73 14.27 -5.93
C GLN A 186 -3.94 12.86 -5.35
N ILE A 187 -2.86 12.06 -5.27
CA ILE A 187 -2.96 10.71 -4.68
C ILE A 187 -3.10 10.80 -3.17
N SER A 188 -2.37 11.70 -2.49
CA SER A 188 -2.51 11.92 -1.05
C SER A 188 -3.91 12.39 -0.68
N GLU A 189 -4.50 13.34 -1.41
CA GLU A 189 -5.89 13.77 -1.23
C GLU A 189 -6.88 12.62 -1.41
N LEU A 190 -6.66 11.73 -2.40
CA LEU A 190 -7.46 10.53 -2.58
C LEU A 190 -7.37 9.61 -1.36
N LEU A 191 -6.15 9.34 -0.86
CA LEU A 191 -5.93 8.49 0.31
C LEU A 191 -6.54 9.10 1.58
N SER A 192 -6.40 10.42 1.76
CA SER A 192 -7.00 11.14 2.88
C SER A 192 -8.53 11.11 2.84
N SER A 193 -9.14 11.13 1.64
CA SER A 193 -10.60 11.08 1.48
C SER A 193 -11.22 9.77 1.99
N TRP A 194 -10.42 8.75 2.28
CA TRP A 194 -10.88 7.46 2.85
C TRP A 194 -10.84 7.42 4.37
N GLU A 195 -10.46 8.51 5.02
CA GLU A 195 -10.48 8.64 6.48
C GLU A 195 -11.90 8.39 7.02
N GLY A 196 -12.00 7.59 8.09
CA GLY A 196 -13.29 7.25 8.71
C GLY A 196 -14.22 6.39 7.84
N GLY A 197 -13.75 5.95 6.67
CA GLY A 197 -14.48 5.07 5.75
C GLY A 197 -14.46 3.61 6.19
N SER A 198 -15.17 2.76 5.44
CA SER A 198 -15.21 1.31 5.69
C SER A 198 -14.06 0.54 5.01
N ARG A 199 -13.29 1.20 4.12
CA ARG A 199 -12.19 0.57 3.38
C ARG A 199 -10.94 0.49 4.23
N THR A 200 -10.37 -0.70 4.32
CA THR A 200 -9.06 -0.92 4.95
C THR A 200 -7.96 -0.58 3.94
N VAL A 201 -6.97 0.19 4.34
CA VAL A 201 -5.83 0.56 3.48
C VAL A 201 -4.54 0.15 4.15
N VAL A 202 -3.66 -0.54 3.42
CA VAL A 202 -2.30 -0.85 3.86
C VAL A 202 -1.34 -0.32 2.83
N MET A 203 -0.54 0.65 3.21
CA MET A 203 0.44 1.24 2.30
C MET A 203 1.86 1.02 2.79
N ALA A 204 2.73 0.60 1.89
CA ALA A 204 4.17 0.60 2.12
C ALA A 204 4.73 1.92 1.63
N THR A 205 5.50 2.61 2.46
CA THR A 205 6.18 3.84 2.07
C THR A 205 7.43 4.07 2.92
N HIS A 206 8.35 4.85 2.41
CA HIS A 206 9.48 5.42 3.14
C HIS A 206 9.35 6.95 3.27
N ASP A 207 8.30 7.53 2.67
CA ASP A 207 7.98 8.95 2.73
C ASP A 207 7.23 9.24 4.05
N LEU A 208 7.72 10.24 4.78
CA LEU A 208 7.18 10.65 6.07
C LEU A 208 6.32 11.92 5.97
N ASP A 209 6.41 12.68 4.87
CA ASP A 209 5.84 14.03 4.77
C ASP A 209 4.30 14.06 4.86
N ALA A 210 3.63 13.07 4.24
CA ALA A 210 2.16 13.02 4.26
C ALA A 210 1.59 11.99 5.25
N LEU A 211 2.41 11.45 6.15
CA LEU A 211 2.06 10.28 6.96
C LEU A 211 0.84 10.50 7.84
N GLU A 212 0.72 11.69 8.45
CA GLU A 212 -0.40 12.05 9.33
C GLU A 212 -1.74 12.09 8.60
N ASP A 213 -1.73 12.52 7.33
CA ASP A 213 -2.95 12.66 6.54
C ASP A 213 -3.45 11.31 6.00
N ILE A 214 -2.54 10.34 5.78
CA ILE A 214 -2.83 9.12 5.04
C ILE A 214 -2.89 7.87 5.89
N ALA A 215 -2.50 7.91 7.16
CA ALA A 215 -2.46 6.73 8.04
C ALA A 215 -3.03 7.00 9.43
N ASP A 216 -3.67 5.98 10.01
CA ASP A 216 -4.15 5.99 11.39
C ASP A 216 -3.15 5.28 12.32
N ARG A 217 -2.36 4.34 11.77
CA ARG A 217 -1.34 3.56 12.48
C ARG A 217 -0.16 3.24 11.59
N CYS A 218 1.01 3.17 12.20
CA CYS A 218 2.26 2.86 11.53
C CYS A 218 2.90 1.61 12.14
N TYR A 219 3.47 0.78 11.28
CA TYR A 219 4.41 -0.28 11.64
C TYR A 219 5.75 0.04 10.98
N VAL A 220 6.80 0.17 11.77
CA VAL A 220 8.15 0.40 11.25
C VAL A 220 8.84 -0.94 11.10
N LEU A 221 9.24 -1.27 9.86
CA LEU A 221 9.99 -2.47 9.53
C LEU A 221 11.48 -2.13 9.41
N ASP A 222 12.30 -2.93 10.07
CA ASP A 222 13.75 -2.91 9.95
C ASP A 222 14.27 -4.34 9.80
N ASN A 223 15.06 -4.60 8.76
CA ASN A 223 15.67 -5.91 8.48
C ASN A 223 14.68 -7.09 8.59
N GLY A 224 13.46 -6.91 8.06
CA GLY A 224 12.42 -7.93 8.03
C GLY A 224 11.71 -8.14 9.37
N ARG A 225 11.87 -7.25 10.35
CA ARG A 225 11.21 -7.30 11.67
C ARG A 225 10.41 -6.02 11.92
N VAL A 226 9.37 -6.12 12.75
CA VAL A 226 8.69 -4.92 13.27
C VAL A 226 9.55 -4.35 14.40
N SER A 227 10.05 -3.13 14.21
CA SER A 227 10.91 -2.40 15.14
C SER A 227 10.17 -1.32 15.92
N GLY A 228 8.97 -0.91 15.44
CA GLY A 228 8.13 0.09 16.10
C GLY A 228 6.68 0.02 15.63
N ILE A 229 5.77 0.41 16.52
CA ILE A 229 4.32 0.49 16.26
C ILE A 229 3.80 1.74 16.96
N GLY A 230 2.97 2.52 16.29
CA GLY A 230 2.39 3.72 16.90
C GLY A 230 1.48 4.49 15.94
N GLU A 231 0.88 5.55 16.45
CA GLU A 231 0.22 6.56 15.64
C GLU A 231 1.27 7.37 14.87
N PRO A 232 0.93 7.98 13.71
CA PRO A 232 1.87 8.73 12.88
C PRO A 232 2.73 9.72 13.66
N LEU A 233 2.11 10.62 14.43
CA LEU A 233 2.82 11.62 15.25
C LEU A 233 3.81 10.98 16.24
N ALA A 234 3.44 9.90 16.90
CA ALA A 234 4.32 9.22 17.85
C ALA A 234 5.56 8.64 17.14
N ILE A 235 5.39 8.08 15.94
CA ILE A 235 6.49 7.58 15.13
C ILE A 235 7.38 8.71 14.61
N LEU A 236 6.80 9.81 14.12
CA LEU A 236 7.55 10.98 13.62
C LEU A 236 8.41 11.63 14.71
N HIS A 237 7.97 11.60 15.96
CA HIS A 237 8.73 12.13 17.10
C HIS A 237 9.78 11.16 17.66
N ASP A 238 9.77 9.88 17.31
CA ASP A 238 10.79 8.92 17.72
C ASP A 238 12.00 8.94 16.76
N VAL A 239 12.77 10.03 16.86
CA VAL A 239 13.98 10.25 16.04
C VAL A 239 14.93 9.03 16.12
N ALA A 240 15.10 8.42 17.31
CA ALA A 240 15.98 7.27 17.49
C ALA A 240 15.48 6.02 16.73
N LEU A 241 14.16 5.83 16.66
CA LEU A 241 13.56 4.76 15.85
C LEU A 241 13.77 5.03 14.36
N LEU A 242 13.50 6.26 13.90
CA LEU A 242 13.65 6.65 12.50
C LEU A 242 15.10 6.53 12.00
N GLU A 243 16.08 6.93 12.83
CA GLU A 243 17.51 6.76 12.51
C GLU A 243 17.90 5.26 12.43
N ARG A 244 17.51 4.46 13.43
CA ARG A 244 17.83 3.01 13.44
C ARG A 244 17.22 2.27 12.27
N SER A 245 16.01 2.64 11.86
CA SER A 245 15.31 2.03 10.72
C SER A 245 15.72 2.60 9.35
N GLY A 246 16.67 3.56 9.33
CA GLY A 246 17.18 4.18 8.10
C GLY A 246 16.16 5.04 7.36
N LEU A 247 15.11 5.51 8.04
CA LEU A 247 14.09 6.41 7.49
C LEU A 247 14.59 7.86 7.46
N ILE A 248 15.46 8.24 8.38
CA ILE A 248 16.16 9.52 8.38
C ILE A 248 17.68 9.28 8.55
N HIS A 249 18.46 10.18 8.00
CA HIS A 249 19.92 10.17 8.17
C HIS A 249 20.35 11.45 8.91
N PRO A 250 21.22 11.37 9.91
CA PRO A 250 21.80 12.55 10.52
C PRO A 250 22.65 13.27 9.48
N HIS A 251 22.26 14.48 9.08
CA HIS A 251 23.07 15.32 8.24
C HIS A 251 24.17 15.99 9.06
N HIS A 252 25.44 15.67 8.75
CA HIS A 252 26.58 16.39 9.29
C HIS A 252 26.90 17.58 8.42
N HIS A 253 26.57 18.78 8.88
CA HIS A 253 27.06 20.00 8.23
C HIS A 253 28.41 20.39 8.79
N VAL A 254 29.44 20.39 7.94
CA VAL A 254 30.75 20.97 8.28
C VAL A 254 30.66 22.48 8.05
N HIS A 255 30.47 23.23 9.12
CA HIS A 255 30.62 24.69 9.05
C HIS A 255 32.09 25.05 8.84
N ARG A 256 32.36 26.11 8.03
CA ARG A 256 33.72 26.64 7.72
C ARG A 256 34.58 26.96 8.96
N ALA A 257 34.04 26.88 10.17
CA ALA A 257 34.73 27.11 11.45
C ALA A 257 35.09 25.83 12.22
N GLY A 258 35.03 24.63 11.60
CA GLY A 258 35.53 23.39 12.22
C GLY A 258 34.64 22.77 13.30
N THR A 259 33.46 23.28 13.54
CA THR A 259 32.51 22.67 14.50
C THR A 259 31.49 21.80 13.76
N ILE A 260 31.44 20.51 14.09
CA ILE A 260 30.44 19.58 13.60
C ILE A 260 29.21 19.72 14.52
N LYS A 261 28.08 20.16 13.97
CA LYS A 261 26.77 20.07 14.64
C LYS A 261 25.90 19.10 13.86
N SER A 262 25.37 18.10 14.54
CA SER A 262 24.40 17.16 14.02
C SER A 262 23.00 17.66 14.40
N HIS A 263 22.11 17.83 13.43
CA HIS A 263 20.70 18.06 13.67
C HIS A 263 19.88 17.17 12.75
N PRO A 264 18.80 16.55 13.22
CA PRO A 264 17.82 15.95 12.34
C PRO A 264 17.06 17.08 11.62
N HIS A 265 16.98 17.02 10.31
CA HIS A 265 16.05 17.85 9.54
C HIS A 265 14.81 17.03 9.24
N LEU A 266 13.76 17.27 9.98
CA LEU A 266 12.41 17.15 9.49
C LEU A 266 12.18 18.45 8.69
N HIS A 267 11.77 18.37 7.44
CA HIS A 267 11.24 19.51 6.72
C HIS A 267 9.84 19.81 7.26
N VAL A 268 9.81 20.32 8.48
CA VAL A 268 8.64 21.01 9.01
C VAL A 268 8.94 22.48 8.79
N GLU A 269 8.26 23.12 7.86
CA GLU A 269 8.24 24.57 7.76
C GLU A 269 7.73 25.08 9.09
N ASP A 270 8.51 25.98 9.70
CA ASP A 270 8.15 26.70 10.92
C ASP A 270 6.78 27.34 10.76
N ILE A 271 5.81 26.86 11.50
CA ILE A 271 4.52 27.55 11.67
C ILE A 271 4.68 28.46 12.90
N PRO A 272 4.32 29.77 12.79
CA PRO A 272 4.54 30.80 13.80
C PRO A 272 3.77 30.58 15.09
#